data_79d405c1e63ceec3bfe5b5554ac14911
#
_entry.id   79d405c1e63ceec3bfe5b5554ac14911
#
_cell.length_a   1.000
_cell.length_b   1.000
_cell.length_c   1.000
_cell.angle_alpha   90.00
_cell.angle_beta   90.00
_cell.angle_gamma   90.00
#
_symmetry.space_group_name_H-M   'P 1'
#
loop_
_entity.id
_entity.type
_entity.pdbx_description
1 polymer ?
#
loop_
_entity_poly.entity_id
_entity_poly.type
_entity_poly.pdbx_seq_one_letter_code
_entity_poly.pdbx_strand_id
1 'polypeptide(L)'
;MISIVHLINNTSQQFEGSIFNELASKVIEAEFVKKADSEFSELEIGLILCDGETIREMNRKFRGNDSKTDVLSFTGEYPSLPQLGDIIIDIEQAFAQKGNMSLSYEIQTLFLHGLLHILGYDHISHQQQLVMQEKEKLYKKFIKEICR
;
A
#
# COMPACT_ATOMS: atom_id res chain seq x y z
N MET A 1 11.94 -14.84 1.77
CA MET A 1 12.00 -13.37 1.73
C MET A 1 11.04 -12.81 2.79
N ILE A 2 11.53 -11.89 3.60
CA ILE A 2 10.75 -11.25 4.67
C ILE A 2 10.46 -9.81 4.23
N SER A 3 9.21 -9.38 4.41
CA SER A 3 8.82 -8.00 4.14
C SER A 3 8.51 -7.31 5.46
N ILE A 4 9.12 -6.15 5.67
CA ILE A 4 8.95 -5.35 6.87
C ILE A 4 8.24 -4.06 6.49
N VAL A 5 7.10 -3.81 7.12
CA VAL A 5 6.37 -2.55 6.97
C VAL A 5 6.67 -1.67 8.17
N HIS A 6 7.29 -0.53 7.90
CA HIS A 6 7.56 0.48 8.93
C HIS A 6 6.35 1.40 9.01
N LEU A 7 5.54 1.22 10.04
CA LEU A 7 4.30 1.97 10.24
C LEU A 7 4.57 3.23 11.05
N ILE A 8 4.19 4.37 10.48
CA ILE A 8 4.09 5.65 11.19
C ILE A 8 2.62 6.03 11.25
N ASN A 9 2.04 5.99 12.44
CA ASN A 9 0.63 6.31 12.65
C ASN A 9 0.50 7.69 13.28
N ASN A 10 0.15 8.69 12.47
CA ASN A 10 -0.05 10.07 12.89
C ASN A 10 -1.53 10.36 13.17
N THR A 11 -2.28 9.36 13.63
CA THR A 11 -3.70 9.49 13.93
C THR A 11 -3.97 9.08 15.38
N SER A 12 -5.18 9.37 15.86
CA SER A 12 -5.60 8.96 17.21
C SER A 12 -6.08 7.51 17.29
N GLN A 13 -6.27 6.86 16.14
CA GLN A 13 -6.74 5.47 16.10
C GLN A 13 -5.57 4.49 16.13
N GLN A 14 -5.79 3.32 16.73
CA GLN A 14 -4.77 2.28 16.85
C GLN A 14 -4.92 1.24 15.75
N PHE A 15 -3.79 0.88 15.15
CA PHE A 15 -3.72 -0.17 14.13
C PHE A 15 -2.56 -1.11 14.44
N GLU A 16 -2.76 -2.40 14.25
CA GLU A 16 -1.70 -3.39 14.43
C GLU A 16 -0.80 -3.44 13.18
N GLY A 17 0.47 -3.06 13.36
CA GLY A 17 1.45 -3.09 12.27
C GLY A 17 1.65 -4.47 11.65
N SER A 18 1.47 -5.54 12.44
CA SER A 18 1.66 -6.92 11.98
C SER A 18 0.73 -7.32 10.84
N ILE A 19 -0.47 -6.76 10.75
CA ILE A 19 -1.39 -7.07 9.65
C ILE A 19 -0.85 -6.59 8.30
N PHE A 20 -0.17 -5.46 8.29
CA PHE A 20 0.45 -4.93 7.07
C PHE A 20 1.68 -5.74 6.67
N ASN A 21 2.49 -6.18 7.65
CA ASN A 21 3.61 -7.08 7.40
C ASN A 21 3.14 -8.38 6.77
N GLU A 22 2.09 -8.97 7.30
CA GLU A 22 1.55 -10.22 6.80
C GLU A 22 1.01 -10.08 5.37
N LEU A 23 0.24 -9.03 5.11
CA LEU A 23 -0.30 -8.76 3.77
C LEU A 23 0.84 -8.51 2.77
N ALA A 24 1.79 -7.65 3.11
CA ALA A 24 2.93 -7.36 2.25
C ALA A 24 3.73 -8.61 1.93
N SER A 25 4.01 -9.45 2.93
CA SER A 25 4.78 -10.68 2.75
C SER A 25 4.08 -11.64 1.79
N LYS A 26 2.77 -11.82 1.94
CA LYS A 26 1.99 -12.71 1.07
C LYS A 26 1.97 -12.21 -0.39
N VAL A 27 1.77 -10.90 -0.59
CA VAL A 27 1.74 -10.32 -1.93
C VAL A 27 3.13 -10.39 -2.58
N ILE A 28 4.16 -9.99 -1.86
CA ILE A 28 5.53 -9.95 -2.38
C ILE A 28 6.03 -11.36 -2.70
N GLU A 29 5.76 -12.35 -1.85
CA GLU A 29 6.09 -13.74 -2.14
C GLU A 29 5.42 -14.22 -3.43
N ALA A 30 4.15 -13.92 -3.62
CA ALA A 30 3.41 -14.33 -4.82
C ALA A 30 3.96 -13.66 -6.08
N GLU A 31 4.38 -12.40 -5.99
CA GLU A 31 4.86 -11.63 -7.15
C GLU A 31 6.33 -11.92 -7.49
N PHE A 32 7.15 -12.24 -6.50
CA PHE A 32 8.59 -12.42 -6.68
C PHE A 32 9.04 -13.89 -6.77
N VAL A 33 8.16 -14.86 -6.63
CA VAL A 33 8.50 -16.30 -6.74
C VAL A 33 9.20 -16.63 -8.08
N LYS A 34 8.93 -15.84 -9.14
CA LYS A 34 9.54 -16.02 -10.46
C LYS A 34 10.82 -15.20 -10.66
N LYS A 35 11.16 -14.32 -9.70
CA LYS A 35 12.39 -13.49 -9.76
C LYS A 35 13.33 -13.95 -8.66
N ALA A 36 13.93 -15.14 -8.87
CA ALA A 36 14.86 -15.76 -7.93
C ALA A 36 16.14 -14.97 -7.66
N ASP A 37 16.28 -13.79 -8.28
CA ASP A 37 17.50 -12.99 -8.27
C ASP A 37 17.44 -11.79 -7.32
N SER A 38 16.57 -11.82 -6.31
CA SER A 38 16.60 -10.77 -5.29
C SER A 38 17.86 -10.90 -4.43
N GLU A 39 18.70 -9.87 -4.48
CA GLU A 39 19.90 -9.77 -3.64
C GLU A 39 19.55 -9.59 -2.16
N PHE A 40 18.27 -9.34 -1.85
CA PHE A 40 17.83 -9.00 -0.50
C PHE A 40 17.02 -10.13 0.12
N SER A 41 17.37 -10.49 1.37
CA SER A 41 16.58 -11.40 2.19
C SER A 41 15.39 -10.69 2.84
N GLU A 42 15.45 -9.35 2.94
CA GLU A 42 14.41 -8.50 3.52
C GLU A 42 14.10 -7.36 2.57
N LEU A 43 12.80 -7.03 2.46
CA LEU A 43 12.33 -5.84 1.73
C LEU A 43 11.58 -4.94 2.71
N GLU A 44 11.74 -3.63 2.57
CA GLU A 44 11.16 -2.65 3.46
C GLU A 44 10.17 -1.76 2.72
N ILE A 45 9.07 -1.44 3.40
CA ILE A 45 8.01 -0.58 2.89
C ILE A 45 7.66 0.42 3.99
N GLY A 46 7.65 1.71 3.67
CA GLY A 46 7.13 2.73 4.57
C GLY A 46 5.62 2.82 4.46
N LEU A 47 4.92 2.95 5.58
CA LEU A 47 3.48 3.19 5.61
C LEU A 47 3.19 4.30 6.60
N ILE A 48 2.57 5.37 6.11
CA ILE A 48 2.15 6.51 6.92
C ILE A 48 0.63 6.59 6.90
N LEU A 49 0.02 6.55 8.09
CA LEU A 49 -1.41 6.81 8.25
C LEU A 49 -1.57 8.24 8.76
N CYS A 50 -2.40 9.03 8.10
CA CYS A 50 -2.54 10.45 8.39
C CYS A 50 -3.97 10.95 8.13
N ASP A 51 -4.18 12.25 8.35
CA ASP A 51 -5.44 12.93 8.04
C ASP A 51 -5.43 13.53 6.63
N GLY A 52 -6.58 14.10 6.23
CA GLY A 52 -6.76 14.65 4.88
C GLY A 52 -5.89 15.87 4.58
N GLU A 53 -5.65 16.73 5.58
CA GLU A 53 -4.80 17.91 5.38
C GLU A 53 -3.34 17.51 5.17
N THR A 54 -2.86 16.52 5.90
CA THR A 54 -1.49 16.01 5.74
C THR A 54 -1.28 15.42 4.36
N ILE A 55 -2.19 14.57 3.89
CA ILE A 55 -2.04 13.95 2.57
C ILE A 55 -2.18 14.97 1.44
N ARG A 56 -3.05 15.98 1.61
CA ARG A 56 -3.18 17.08 0.66
C ARG A 56 -1.87 17.85 0.53
N GLU A 57 -1.23 18.17 1.64
CA GLU A 57 0.07 18.85 1.66
C GLU A 57 1.14 18.03 0.97
N MET A 58 1.19 16.72 1.22
CA MET A 58 2.14 15.83 0.57
C MET A 58 1.88 15.71 -0.92
N ASN A 59 0.62 15.63 -1.34
CA ASN A 59 0.22 15.57 -2.73
C ASN A 59 0.62 16.86 -3.47
N ARG A 60 0.40 18.01 -2.83
CA ARG A 60 0.83 19.31 -3.36
C ARG A 60 2.35 19.38 -3.51
N LYS A 61 3.08 19.01 -2.47
CA LYS A 61 4.54 19.13 -2.41
C LYS A 61 5.25 18.18 -3.37
N PHE A 62 4.81 16.91 -3.44
CA PHE A 62 5.53 15.87 -4.19
C PHE A 62 4.93 15.55 -5.55
N ARG A 63 3.66 15.87 -5.79
CA ARG A 63 2.97 15.60 -7.06
C ARG A 63 2.50 16.86 -7.77
N GLY A 64 2.62 18.03 -7.14
CA GLY A 64 2.13 19.29 -7.68
C GLY A 64 0.61 19.39 -7.74
N ASN A 65 -0.09 18.55 -6.99
CA ASN A 65 -1.55 18.45 -7.00
C ASN A 65 -2.12 18.84 -5.63
N ASP A 66 -2.71 20.03 -5.54
CA ASP A 66 -3.28 20.55 -4.30
C ASP A 66 -4.69 19.99 -4.06
N SER A 67 -4.77 18.69 -3.75
CA SER A 67 -6.02 18.01 -3.48
C SER A 67 -5.83 16.86 -2.51
N LYS A 68 -6.90 16.52 -1.79
CA LYS A 68 -6.95 15.31 -0.97
C LYS A 68 -7.07 14.09 -1.88
N THR A 69 -6.50 12.98 -1.43
CA THR A 69 -6.64 11.67 -2.07
C THR A 69 -6.72 10.61 -0.97
N ASP A 70 -7.12 9.40 -1.30
CA ASP A 70 -7.18 8.32 -0.32
C ASP A 70 -5.81 7.69 -0.05
N VAL A 71 -4.98 7.57 -1.08
CA VAL A 71 -3.67 6.93 -0.98
C VAL A 71 -2.68 7.59 -1.93
N LEU A 72 -1.44 7.72 -1.48
CA LEU A 72 -0.28 8.08 -2.31
C LEU A 72 0.75 6.96 -2.20
N SER A 73 1.42 6.65 -3.30
CA SER A 73 2.52 5.69 -3.30
C SER A 73 3.72 6.27 -4.02
N PHE A 74 4.90 6.03 -3.48
CA PHE A 74 6.17 6.49 -4.05
C PHE A 74 7.13 5.31 -4.13
N THR A 75 7.60 5.01 -5.34
CA THR A 75 8.58 3.94 -5.55
C THR A 75 9.95 4.36 -5.03
N GLY A 76 10.69 3.44 -4.44
CA GLY A 76 12.05 3.71 -3.96
C GLY A 76 12.96 4.14 -5.10
N GLU A 77 13.83 5.14 -4.82
CA GLU A 77 14.69 5.76 -5.84
C GLU A 77 15.94 4.95 -6.16
N TYR A 78 16.34 4.06 -5.25
CA TYR A 78 17.61 3.33 -5.37
C TYR A 78 17.37 1.83 -5.43
N PRO A 79 17.49 1.21 -6.63
CA PRO A 79 17.29 -0.24 -6.78
C PRO A 79 18.30 -1.08 -5.99
N SER A 80 19.41 -0.48 -5.59
CA SER A 80 20.44 -1.16 -4.77
C SER A 80 20.09 -1.24 -3.29
N LEU A 81 19.00 -0.59 -2.85
CA LEU A 81 18.56 -0.61 -1.47
C LEU A 81 17.35 -1.52 -1.30
N PRO A 82 17.16 -2.13 -0.12
CA PRO A 82 16.03 -3.02 0.13
C PRO A 82 14.68 -2.32 0.23
N GLN A 83 14.63 -0.99 0.21
CA GLN A 83 13.39 -0.25 0.32
C GLN A 83 12.65 -0.20 -1.01
N LEU A 84 11.42 -0.75 -1.03
CA LEU A 84 10.57 -0.74 -2.21
C LEU A 84 9.89 0.60 -2.44
N GLY A 85 9.50 1.30 -1.37
CA GLY A 85 8.84 2.58 -1.47
C GLY A 85 8.03 2.94 -0.25
N ASP A 86 7.23 4.00 -0.36
CA ASP A 86 6.39 4.52 0.71
C ASP A 86 4.94 4.61 0.27
N ILE A 87 4.04 4.29 1.19
CA ILE A 87 2.59 4.38 0.99
C ILE A 87 2.03 5.29 2.08
N ILE A 88 1.19 6.24 1.68
CA ILE A 88 0.57 7.21 2.58
C ILE A 88 -0.93 7.10 2.41
N ILE A 89 -1.65 6.90 3.51
CA ILE A 89 -3.10 6.69 3.51
C ILE A 89 -3.79 7.72 4.38
N ASP A 90 -4.83 8.37 3.82
CA ASP A 90 -5.75 9.24 4.56
C ASP A 90 -6.82 8.38 5.20
N ILE A 91 -6.79 8.27 6.53
CA ILE A 91 -7.76 7.44 7.26
C ILE A 91 -9.16 8.07 7.29
N GLU A 92 -9.27 9.38 7.16
CA GLU A 92 -10.57 10.05 7.09
C GLU A 92 -11.30 9.70 5.79
N GLN A 93 -10.58 9.70 4.67
CA GLN A 93 -11.14 9.29 3.39
C GLN A 93 -11.44 7.79 3.38
N ALA A 94 -10.58 6.98 3.95
CA ALA A 94 -10.82 5.55 4.10
C ALA A 94 -12.11 5.28 4.87
N PHE A 95 -12.32 5.99 5.98
CA PHE A 95 -13.55 5.89 6.76
C PHE A 95 -14.78 6.28 5.94
N ALA A 96 -14.69 7.38 5.19
CA ALA A 96 -15.80 7.89 4.38
C ALA A 96 -16.22 6.91 3.28
N GLN A 97 -15.27 6.18 2.68
CA GLN A 97 -15.54 5.32 1.53
C GLN A 97 -15.67 3.84 1.85
N LYS A 98 -15.46 3.42 3.09
CA LYS A 98 -15.45 1.99 3.46
C LYS A 98 -16.81 1.29 3.31
N GLY A 99 -17.90 2.03 3.30
CA GLY A 99 -19.24 1.45 3.26
C GLY A 99 -19.52 0.55 4.47
N ASN A 100 -19.97 -0.68 4.22
CA ASN A 100 -20.26 -1.67 5.26
C ASN A 100 -19.03 -2.45 5.75
N MET A 101 -17.87 -2.19 5.16
CA MET A 101 -16.65 -2.88 5.56
C MET A 101 -16.02 -2.20 6.78
N SER A 102 -15.12 -2.89 7.48
CA SER A 102 -14.39 -2.29 8.59
C SER A 102 -13.38 -1.26 8.08
N LEU A 103 -12.99 -0.32 8.93
CA LEU A 103 -11.94 0.63 8.60
C LEU A 103 -10.62 -0.09 8.33
N SER A 104 -10.31 -1.12 9.09
CA SER A 104 -9.10 -1.93 8.88
C SER A 104 -9.08 -2.59 7.50
N TYR A 105 -10.21 -3.12 7.05
CA TYR A 105 -10.32 -3.70 5.72
C TYR A 105 -10.05 -2.66 4.63
N GLU A 106 -10.65 -1.47 4.75
CA GLU A 106 -10.46 -0.40 3.78
C GLU A 106 -9.01 0.08 3.73
N ILE A 107 -8.38 0.28 4.90
CA ILE A 107 -6.98 0.69 4.95
C ILE A 107 -6.07 -0.36 4.32
N GLN A 108 -6.31 -1.64 4.58
CA GLN A 108 -5.55 -2.72 3.95
C GLN A 108 -5.78 -2.78 2.44
N THR A 109 -7.00 -2.50 1.98
CA THR A 109 -7.31 -2.42 0.55
C THR A 109 -6.52 -1.28 -0.12
N LEU A 110 -6.47 -0.12 0.53
CA LEU A 110 -5.68 1.02 0.03
C LEU A 110 -4.18 0.73 0.07
N PHE A 111 -3.71 0.06 1.12
CA PHE A 111 -2.33 -0.37 1.22
C PHE A 111 -1.97 -1.34 0.08
N LEU A 112 -2.83 -2.32 -0.18
CA LEU A 112 -2.64 -3.26 -1.29
C LEU A 112 -2.56 -2.53 -2.63
N HIS A 113 -3.44 -1.57 -2.88
CA HIS A 113 -3.44 -0.76 -4.09
C HIS A 113 -2.10 -0.02 -4.26
N GLY A 114 -1.64 0.66 -3.21
CA GLY A 114 -0.36 1.36 -3.21
C GLY A 114 0.83 0.42 -3.41
N LEU A 115 0.78 -0.75 -2.79
CA LEU A 115 1.83 -1.77 -2.93
C LEU A 115 1.92 -2.28 -4.37
N LEU A 116 0.79 -2.53 -5.02
CA LEU A 116 0.77 -2.97 -6.42
C LEU A 116 1.36 -1.89 -7.34
N HIS A 117 1.09 -0.62 -7.10
CA HIS A 117 1.73 0.46 -7.83
C HIS A 117 3.25 0.45 -7.66
N ILE A 118 3.72 0.27 -6.45
CA ILE A 118 5.16 0.18 -6.16
C ILE A 118 5.78 -1.01 -6.90
N LEU A 119 5.05 -2.12 -7.02
CA LEU A 119 5.50 -3.32 -7.73
C LEU A 119 5.43 -3.20 -9.25
N GLY A 120 4.93 -2.07 -9.77
CA GLY A 120 4.95 -1.77 -11.19
C GLY A 120 3.62 -1.83 -11.92
N TYR A 121 2.53 -2.12 -11.21
CA TYR A 121 1.19 -2.08 -11.82
C TYR A 121 0.68 -0.65 -11.91
N ASP A 122 -0.01 -0.33 -12.98
CA ASP A 122 -0.57 0.99 -13.19
C ASP A 122 -1.99 0.87 -13.77
N HIS A 123 -2.70 2.01 -13.91
CA HIS A 123 -4.06 2.04 -14.43
C HIS A 123 -4.24 3.15 -15.48
N ILE A 124 -3.16 3.51 -16.20
CA ILE A 124 -3.19 4.54 -17.23
C ILE A 124 -3.96 4.07 -18.46
N SER A 125 -3.64 2.87 -18.97
CA SER A 125 -4.37 2.27 -20.09
C SER A 125 -5.48 1.34 -19.59
N HIS A 126 -6.45 1.05 -20.46
CA HIS A 126 -7.53 0.12 -20.15
C HIS A 126 -7.00 -1.29 -19.83
N GLN A 127 -6.02 -1.76 -20.58
CA GLN A 127 -5.39 -3.05 -20.33
C GLN A 127 -4.68 -3.09 -18.97
N GLN A 128 -3.96 -2.03 -18.63
CA GLN A 128 -3.30 -1.92 -17.32
C GLN A 128 -4.31 -1.92 -16.18
N GLN A 129 -5.44 -1.24 -16.36
CA GLN A 129 -6.51 -1.24 -15.37
C GLN A 129 -7.05 -2.65 -15.12
N LEU A 130 -7.30 -3.42 -16.18
CA LEU A 130 -7.80 -4.78 -16.05
C LEU A 130 -6.81 -5.70 -15.31
N VAL A 131 -5.53 -5.61 -15.65
CA VAL A 131 -4.49 -6.41 -14.98
C VAL A 131 -4.40 -6.06 -13.50
N MET A 132 -4.39 -4.77 -13.17
CA MET A 132 -4.32 -4.32 -11.79
C MET A 132 -5.56 -4.75 -10.99
N GLN A 133 -6.76 -4.63 -11.57
CA GLN A 133 -8.00 -5.06 -10.94
C GLN A 133 -7.99 -6.56 -10.65
N GLU A 134 -7.48 -7.39 -11.56
CA GLU A 134 -7.33 -8.81 -11.33
C GLU A 134 -6.39 -9.12 -10.17
N LYS A 135 -5.27 -8.41 -10.08
CA LYS A 135 -4.31 -8.56 -8.99
C LYS A 135 -4.92 -8.11 -7.65
N GLU A 136 -5.63 -6.98 -7.64
CA GLU A 136 -6.35 -6.54 -6.45
C GLU A 136 -7.35 -7.58 -5.98
N LYS A 137 -8.15 -8.13 -6.87
CA LYS A 137 -9.13 -9.17 -6.57
C LYS A 137 -8.46 -10.42 -6.01
N LEU A 138 -7.35 -10.84 -6.61
CA LEU A 138 -6.60 -12.00 -6.15
C LEU A 138 -6.09 -11.83 -4.73
N TYR A 139 -5.49 -10.69 -4.42
CA TYR A 139 -4.85 -10.46 -3.13
C TYR A 139 -5.81 -9.97 -2.03
N LYS A 140 -6.98 -9.47 -2.39
CA LYS A 140 -8.01 -9.14 -1.39
C LYS A 140 -8.45 -10.33 -0.56
N LYS A 141 -8.26 -11.54 -1.06
CA LYS A 141 -8.50 -12.76 -0.30
C LYS A 141 -7.66 -12.80 0.97
N PHE A 142 -6.42 -12.34 0.90
CA PHE A 142 -5.54 -12.30 2.07
C PHE A 142 -6.05 -11.32 3.13
N ILE A 143 -6.60 -10.18 2.69
CA ILE A 143 -7.19 -9.20 3.62
C ILE A 143 -8.35 -9.81 4.39
N LYS A 144 -9.23 -10.55 3.71
CA LYS A 144 -10.37 -11.21 4.35
C LYS A 144 -9.94 -12.26 5.36
N GLU A 145 -8.83 -12.95 5.11
CA GLU A 145 -8.26 -13.91 6.05
C GLU A 145 -7.67 -13.22 7.28
N ILE A 146 -7.00 -12.11 7.09
CA ILE A 146 -6.33 -11.35 8.15
C ILE A 146 -7.33 -10.60 9.04
N CYS A 147 -8.41 -10.09 8.45
CA CYS A 147 -9.43 -9.29 9.15
C CYS A 147 -10.51 -10.10 9.87
N ARG A 148 -10.34 -11.38 9.96
CA ARG A 148 -11.30 -12.22 10.70
C ARG A 148 -11.28 -11.98 12.20
#